data_a48b91f9f518ad23cc4d4571886f8957
#
_entry.id   a48b91f9f518ad23cc4d4571886f8957
#
_cell.length_a   1.000
_cell.length_b   1.000
_cell.length_c   1.000
_cell.angle_alpha   90.00
_cell.angle_beta   90.00
_cell.angle_gamma   90.00
#
_symmetry.space_group_name_H-M   'P 1'
#
loop_
_entity.id
_entity.type
_entity.pdbx_description
1 polymer ?
#
loop_
_entity_poly.entity_id
_entity_poly.type
_entity_poly.pdbx_seq_one_letter_code
_entity_poly.pdbx_strand_id
1 'polypeptide(L)'
;MKKLLFTGLFAALIVACFAQKPYKVVFYNFENLFDTIRNPEIYDEEFTPEGPKKWNTPKYTKKINNLSRVLFDIAAINKDYPVVIGVSEIENRNVMEDVIATPKLAPANYRIVHYDSPDARGVDVAFYYRPDVFKLEGSAPIPFTMESLPNFRTRDVVTMWGTIDGEPFYFMVAHWPSRLGGKEASAPKRERAAEIMRHAADSVLAINPATKVVMMGDFNDDATDKSITEVLGAEGNIRKLQPGGYYNPFIDMLKAGIGSLAYRDQWNLFDNIVVSENLATGSTGSLKLERAPKGKYYGNIFRAPYLFQQEGQYKGYPLRTFVGNNFQGGYSDHLPVFIYIGECQSQYWLRLNISHRAQTT
;
A
#
# COMPACT_ATOMS: atom_id res chain seq x y z
N MET A 1 73.38 -7.48 23.59
CA MET A 1 72.45 -7.46 22.38
C MET A 1 71.00 -7.62 22.87
N LYS A 2 70.28 -6.49 22.96
CA LYS A 2 68.86 -6.49 23.41
C LYS A 2 67.95 -6.59 22.17
N LYS A 3 67.19 -7.68 22.11
CA LYS A 3 66.17 -7.84 21.10
C LYS A 3 64.93 -7.04 21.52
N LEU A 4 64.56 -5.98 20.78
CA LEU A 4 63.28 -5.32 20.89
C LEU A 4 62.23 -6.19 20.19
N LEU A 5 61.23 -6.68 20.92
CA LEU A 5 60.01 -7.21 20.37
C LEU A 5 59.06 -6.04 20.10
N PHE A 6 58.73 -5.80 18.83
CA PHE A 6 57.67 -4.94 18.41
C PHE A 6 56.35 -5.75 18.38
N THR A 7 55.54 -5.59 19.40
CA THR A 7 54.16 -6.10 19.41
C THR A 7 53.25 -5.09 18.69
N GLY A 8 52.99 -5.35 17.43
CA GLY A 8 52.00 -4.59 16.67
C GLY A 8 50.58 -4.92 17.16
N LEU A 9 49.94 -3.95 17.81
CA LEU A 9 48.56 -4.01 18.22
C LEU A 9 47.67 -3.76 16.97
N PHE A 10 47.17 -4.81 16.36
CA PHE A 10 46.16 -4.72 15.31
C PHE A 10 44.81 -4.39 15.98
N ALA A 11 44.46 -3.11 16.03
CA ALA A 11 43.14 -2.68 16.41
C ALA A 11 42.16 -3.04 15.25
N ALA A 12 41.52 -4.18 15.37
CA ALA A 12 40.42 -4.52 14.50
C ALA A 12 39.25 -3.56 14.80
N LEU A 13 39.06 -2.55 13.95
CA LEU A 13 37.86 -1.73 13.95
C LEU A 13 36.68 -2.67 13.57
N ILE A 14 35.95 -3.16 14.57
CA ILE A 14 34.68 -3.81 14.36
C ILE A 14 33.70 -2.69 13.99
N VAL A 15 33.60 -2.39 12.70
CA VAL A 15 32.44 -1.62 12.16
C VAL A 15 31.22 -2.50 12.42
N ALA A 16 30.50 -2.22 13.51
CA ALA A 16 29.18 -2.82 13.73
C ALA A 16 28.26 -2.32 12.62
N CYS A 17 28.22 -3.05 11.51
CA CYS A 17 27.25 -2.83 10.44
C CYS A 17 25.88 -3.16 11.05
N PHE A 18 25.18 -2.14 11.57
CA PHE A 18 23.80 -2.29 11.97
C PHE A 18 23.00 -2.60 10.70
N ALA A 19 22.54 -3.83 10.59
CA ALA A 19 21.69 -4.23 9.47
C ALA A 19 20.46 -3.32 9.43
N GLN A 20 20.32 -2.57 8.36
CA GLN A 20 19.17 -1.68 8.13
C GLN A 20 17.89 -2.51 8.11
N LYS A 21 16.85 -2.01 8.79
CA LYS A 21 15.54 -2.62 8.74
C LYS A 21 14.97 -2.43 7.33
N PRO A 22 14.33 -3.45 6.74
CA PRO A 22 13.68 -3.26 5.46
C PRO A 22 12.53 -2.27 5.59
N TYR A 23 12.42 -1.39 4.61
CA TYR A 23 11.32 -0.44 4.49
C TYR A 23 10.02 -1.16 4.15
N LYS A 24 8.92 -0.72 4.73
CA LYS A 24 7.57 -1.17 4.35
C LYS A 24 6.89 -0.15 3.47
N VAL A 25 6.31 -0.62 2.38
CA VAL A 25 5.36 0.12 1.54
C VAL A 25 4.01 -0.57 1.67
N VAL A 26 2.98 0.18 2.06
CA VAL A 26 1.64 -0.31 2.41
C VAL A 26 0.61 0.30 1.47
N PHE A 27 -0.42 -0.45 1.12
CA PHE A 27 -1.67 0.08 0.59
C PHE A 27 -2.83 -0.37 1.47
N TYR A 28 -3.78 0.54 1.74
CA TYR A 28 -4.98 0.24 2.51
C TYR A 28 -6.19 1.07 2.03
N ASN A 29 -7.26 0.41 1.61
CA ASN A 29 -8.55 1.03 1.38
C ASN A 29 -9.20 1.34 2.75
N PHE A 30 -9.53 2.61 3.01
CA PHE A 30 -10.07 3.06 4.29
C PHE A 30 -11.59 2.91 4.42
N GLU A 31 -12.26 2.36 3.42
CA GLU A 31 -13.72 2.17 3.39
C GLU A 31 -14.48 3.43 3.78
N ASN A 32 -14.64 4.35 2.81
CA ASN A 32 -15.45 5.56 2.95
C ASN A 32 -15.11 6.38 4.20
N LEU A 33 -13.86 6.81 4.33
CA LEU A 33 -13.45 7.71 5.42
C LEU A 33 -13.89 9.14 5.10
N PHE A 34 -15.11 9.49 5.52
CA PHE A 34 -15.67 10.84 5.47
C PHE A 34 -15.52 11.52 6.84
N ASP A 35 -15.45 12.86 6.84
CA ASP A 35 -15.68 13.62 8.07
C ASP A 35 -17.20 13.65 8.41
N THR A 36 -17.63 14.56 9.27
CA THR A 36 -19.05 14.67 9.67
C THR A 36 -19.73 15.92 9.14
N ILE A 37 -19.08 16.62 8.21
CA ILE A 37 -19.53 17.90 7.66
C ILE A 37 -20.06 17.68 6.26
N ARG A 38 -21.28 18.11 5.98
CA ARG A 38 -21.87 18.01 4.66
C ARG A 38 -21.11 18.87 3.64
N ASN A 39 -20.64 18.27 2.55
CA ASN A 39 -20.12 18.97 1.39
C ASN A 39 -21.17 18.96 0.26
N PRO A 40 -21.77 20.11 -0.10
CA PRO A 40 -22.84 20.15 -1.11
C PRO A 40 -22.37 19.82 -2.54
N GLU A 41 -21.08 19.77 -2.80
CA GLU A 41 -20.51 19.50 -4.13
C GLU A 41 -20.33 18.00 -4.44
N ILE A 42 -20.49 17.12 -3.43
CA ILE A 42 -20.32 15.68 -3.55
C ILE A 42 -21.51 14.92 -2.94
N TYR A 43 -21.60 13.61 -3.22
CA TYR A 43 -22.68 12.75 -2.69
C TYR A 43 -22.26 12.09 -1.37
N ASP A 44 -22.14 12.90 -0.31
CA ASP A 44 -21.74 12.46 1.04
C ASP A 44 -22.92 12.43 2.03
N GLU A 45 -24.16 12.65 1.58
CA GLU A 45 -25.36 12.74 2.43
C GLU A 45 -25.48 11.57 3.42
N GLU A 46 -25.00 10.38 3.02
CA GLU A 46 -25.04 9.21 3.90
C GLU A 46 -24.14 9.35 5.11
N PHE A 47 -23.03 10.10 4.98
CA PHE A 47 -21.98 10.26 5.98
C PHE A 47 -22.08 11.57 6.74
N THR A 48 -23.30 11.95 7.13
CA THR A 48 -23.57 13.10 7.98
C THR A 48 -24.33 12.68 9.24
N PRO A 49 -24.34 13.51 10.31
CA PRO A 49 -25.10 13.22 11.53
C PRO A 49 -26.60 13.07 11.28
N GLU A 50 -27.15 13.77 10.29
CA GLU A 50 -28.57 13.74 9.89
C GLU A 50 -28.85 12.65 8.86
N GLY A 51 -27.85 12.17 8.15
CA GLY A 51 -27.95 11.17 7.12
C GLY A 51 -28.37 9.78 7.63
N PRO A 52 -28.66 8.84 6.72
CA PRO A 52 -29.18 7.50 7.11
C PRO A 52 -28.18 6.69 7.95
N LYS A 53 -26.90 6.92 7.82
CA LYS A 53 -25.85 6.25 8.62
C LYS A 53 -25.69 6.90 10.00
N LYS A 54 -26.27 8.07 10.24
CA LYS A 54 -26.09 8.84 11.49
C LYS A 54 -24.61 8.98 11.83
N TRP A 55 -23.80 9.40 10.82
CA TRP A 55 -22.37 9.50 10.89
C TRP A 55 -21.96 10.71 11.72
N ASN A 56 -21.72 10.49 12.99
CA ASN A 56 -21.44 11.52 13.99
C ASN A 56 -20.00 11.41 14.52
N THR A 57 -19.58 12.42 15.29
CA THR A 57 -18.23 12.50 15.87
C THR A 57 -17.80 11.23 16.62
N PRO A 58 -18.63 10.57 17.46
CA PRO A 58 -18.22 9.31 18.11
C PRO A 58 -17.89 8.18 17.14
N LYS A 59 -18.68 8.01 16.06
CA LYS A 59 -18.42 7.00 15.03
C LYS A 59 -17.17 7.34 14.21
N TYR A 60 -17.03 8.60 13.82
CA TYR A 60 -15.85 9.11 13.13
C TYR A 60 -14.57 8.89 13.96
N THR A 61 -14.56 9.32 15.22
CA THR A 61 -13.42 9.13 16.12
C THR A 61 -13.08 7.64 16.28
N LYS A 62 -14.10 6.77 16.38
CA LYS A 62 -13.89 5.32 16.42
C LYS A 62 -13.19 4.82 15.15
N LYS A 63 -13.62 5.26 13.97
CA LYS A 63 -13.03 4.90 12.68
C LYS A 63 -11.57 5.36 12.59
N ILE A 64 -11.29 6.63 12.92
CA ILE A 64 -9.93 7.19 12.97
C ILE A 64 -9.00 6.34 13.86
N ASN A 65 -9.44 6.03 15.08
CA ASN A 65 -8.68 5.20 16.02
C ASN A 65 -8.46 3.77 15.51
N ASN A 66 -9.45 3.20 14.84
CA ASN A 66 -9.35 1.87 14.25
C ASN A 66 -8.30 1.83 13.13
N LEU A 67 -8.35 2.76 12.17
CA LEU A 67 -7.37 2.86 11.07
C LEU A 67 -5.96 3.09 11.60
N SER A 68 -5.82 4.02 12.54
CA SER A 68 -4.55 4.30 13.21
C SER A 68 -3.98 3.05 13.91
N ARG A 69 -4.82 2.27 14.59
CA ARG A 69 -4.41 1.01 15.21
C ARG A 69 -3.84 0.03 14.18
N VAL A 70 -4.54 -0.15 13.06
CA VAL A 70 -4.09 -1.07 12.00
C VAL A 70 -2.71 -0.68 11.47
N LEU A 71 -2.52 0.60 11.14
CA LEU A 71 -1.24 1.09 10.63
C LEU A 71 -0.11 0.97 11.67
N PHE A 72 -0.42 1.21 12.94
CA PHE A 72 0.53 1.03 14.04
C PHE A 72 0.90 -0.44 14.25
N ASP A 73 -0.06 -1.35 14.17
CA ASP A 73 0.20 -2.79 14.34
C ASP A 73 1.02 -3.35 13.16
N ILE A 74 0.84 -2.80 11.94
CA ILE A 74 1.74 -3.07 10.79
C ILE A 74 3.15 -2.54 11.08
N ALA A 75 3.27 -1.35 11.70
CA ALA A 75 4.57 -0.80 12.11
C ALA A 75 5.27 -1.73 13.10
N ALA A 76 4.53 -2.30 14.05
CA ALA A 76 5.07 -3.16 15.10
C ALA A 76 5.73 -4.46 14.58
N ILE A 77 5.39 -4.94 13.37
CA ILE A 77 5.92 -6.21 12.81
C ILE A 77 7.46 -6.22 12.77
N ASN A 78 8.09 -5.14 12.33
CA ASN A 78 9.55 -4.99 12.31
C ASN A 78 10.04 -3.81 13.16
N LYS A 79 9.15 -3.28 14.04
CA LYS A 79 9.43 -2.14 14.93
C LYS A 79 9.90 -0.89 14.16
N ASP A 80 9.25 -0.64 13.02
CA ASP A 80 9.46 0.56 12.22
C ASP A 80 8.19 0.94 11.48
N TYR A 81 7.92 2.24 11.36
CA TYR A 81 6.77 2.73 10.61
C TYR A 81 6.95 2.53 9.11
N PRO A 82 5.88 2.23 8.34
CA PRO A 82 5.94 2.21 6.88
C PRO A 82 6.52 3.51 6.31
N VAL A 83 7.38 3.38 5.29
CA VAL A 83 7.98 4.56 4.64
C VAL A 83 6.97 5.30 3.76
N VAL A 84 6.11 4.54 3.07
CA VAL A 84 5.03 5.03 2.22
C VAL A 84 3.78 4.21 2.51
N ILE A 85 2.65 4.91 2.61
CA ILE A 85 1.31 4.30 2.72
C ILE A 85 0.43 4.95 1.66
N GLY A 86 0.03 4.18 0.64
CA GLY A 86 -1.05 4.56 -0.25
C GLY A 86 -2.40 4.25 0.38
N VAL A 87 -3.35 5.15 0.23
CA VAL A 87 -4.71 4.97 0.75
C VAL A 87 -5.76 5.31 -0.31
N SER A 88 -6.93 4.73 -0.18
CA SER A 88 -8.10 5.05 -0.98
C SER A 88 -9.35 5.20 -0.12
N GLU A 89 -10.40 5.75 -0.72
CA GLU A 89 -11.68 6.04 -0.06
C GLU A 89 -11.54 6.99 1.13
N ILE A 90 -10.75 8.03 0.96
CA ILE A 90 -10.69 9.19 1.84
C ILE A 90 -11.43 10.37 1.20
N GLU A 91 -12.13 11.16 1.99
CA GLU A 91 -12.90 12.29 1.48
C GLU A 91 -12.01 13.50 1.16
N ASN A 92 -11.13 13.85 2.10
CA ASN A 92 -10.35 15.09 2.02
C ASN A 92 -9.06 15.02 2.85
N ARG A 93 -8.28 16.09 2.79
CA ARG A 93 -7.02 16.18 3.54
C ARG A 93 -7.22 16.14 5.04
N ASN A 94 -8.33 16.73 5.57
CA ASN A 94 -8.56 16.83 7.01
C ASN A 94 -8.69 15.44 7.66
N VAL A 95 -9.45 14.53 7.03
CA VAL A 95 -9.59 13.16 7.57
C VAL A 95 -8.25 12.44 7.60
N MET A 96 -7.35 12.74 6.66
CA MET A 96 -6.00 12.18 6.65
C MET A 96 -5.14 12.74 7.78
N GLU A 97 -5.22 14.04 8.02
CA GLU A 97 -4.52 14.71 9.14
C GLU A 97 -4.97 14.15 10.48
N ASP A 98 -6.27 13.89 10.66
CA ASP A 98 -6.82 13.29 11.88
C ASP A 98 -6.27 11.87 12.13
N VAL A 99 -6.09 11.06 11.09
CA VAL A 99 -5.49 9.71 11.24
C VAL A 99 -4.06 9.79 11.77
N ILE A 100 -3.21 10.63 11.19
CA ILE A 100 -1.79 10.73 11.58
C ILE A 100 -1.57 11.55 12.86
N ALA A 101 -2.53 12.37 13.27
CA ALA A 101 -2.48 13.11 14.54
C ALA A 101 -2.72 12.21 15.76
N THR A 102 -3.22 10.99 15.56
CA THR A 102 -3.44 10.05 16.67
C THR A 102 -2.13 9.73 17.41
N PRO A 103 -2.15 9.50 18.75
CA PRO A 103 -0.95 9.20 19.53
C PRO A 103 -0.12 8.01 19.02
N LYS A 104 -0.76 7.07 18.30
CA LYS A 104 -0.09 5.91 17.70
C LYS A 104 0.74 6.25 16.48
N LEU A 105 0.30 7.21 15.66
CA LEU A 105 0.94 7.56 14.38
C LEU A 105 1.71 8.87 14.42
N ALA A 106 1.41 9.78 15.35
CA ALA A 106 2.12 11.04 15.48
C ALA A 106 3.65 10.90 15.56
N PRO A 107 4.22 9.88 16.24
CA PRO A 107 5.67 9.69 16.27
C PRO A 107 6.31 9.38 14.91
N ALA A 108 5.54 8.91 13.92
CA ALA A 108 6.04 8.64 12.57
C ALA A 108 6.29 9.92 11.76
N ASN A 109 5.76 11.07 12.20
CA ASN A 109 5.91 12.38 11.55
C ASN A 109 5.56 12.33 10.05
N TYR A 110 4.48 11.63 9.68
CA TYR A 110 4.04 11.53 8.30
C TYR A 110 3.72 12.87 7.66
N ARG A 111 4.00 12.98 6.37
CA ARG A 111 3.50 14.02 5.48
C ARG A 111 2.50 13.43 4.51
N ILE A 112 1.68 14.29 3.90
CA ILE A 112 0.57 13.90 3.04
C ILE A 112 0.78 14.45 1.64
N VAL A 113 0.56 13.60 0.62
CA VAL A 113 0.33 13.97 -0.77
C VAL A 113 -1.11 13.63 -1.11
N HIS A 114 -1.93 14.63 -1.39
CA HIS A 114 -3.36 14.51 -1.70
C HIS A 114 -3.76 15.54 -2.74
N TYR A 115 -4.63 15.15 -3.64
CA TYR A 115 -5.30 15.98 -4.64
C TYR A 115 -6.76 15.57 -4.70
N ASP A 116 -7.65 16.56 -4.73
CA ASP A 116 -9.08 16.32 -4.94
C ASP A 116 -9.30 15.80 -6.36
N SER A 117 -10.12 14.77 -6.50
CA SER A 117 -10.46 14.17 -7.78
C SER A 117 -11.92 14.45 -8.16
N PRO A 118 -12.31 14.30 -9.43
CA PRO A 118 -13.67 14.59 -9.87
C PRO A 118 -14.68 13.46 -9.56
N ASP A 119 -14.38 12.55 -8.62
CA ASP A 119 -15.32 11.49 -8.23
C ASP A 119 -16.58 12.07 -7.59
N ALA A 120 -17.77 11.66 -8.07
CA ALA A 120 -19.02 12.21 -7.61
C ALA A 120 -19.35 11.88 -6.14
N ARG A 121 -18.81 10.78 -5.59
CA ARG A 121 -18.94 10.44 -4.18
C ARG A 121 -18.03 11.28 -3.30
N GLY A 122 -17.04 11.99 -3.90
CA GLY A 122 -16.04 12.75 -3.20
C GLY A 122 -15.04 11.87 -2.44
N VAL A 123 -14.67 10.73 -2.98
CA VAL A 123 -13.61 9.89 -2.40
C VAL A 123 -12.37 9.93 -3.27
N ASP A 124 -11.24 10.06 -2.64
CA ASP A 124 -9.93 10.23 -3.27
C ASP A 124 -8.98 9.09 -2.94
N VAL A 125 -7.79 9.18 -3.56
CA VAL A 125 -6.60 8.42 -3.22
C VAL A 125 -5.49 9.36 -2.79
N ALA A 126 -4.60 8.90 -1.91
CA ALA A 126 -3.53 9.74 -1.39
C ALA A 126 -2.37 8.92 -0.84
N PHE A 127 -1.30 9.62 -0.46
CA PHE A 127 -0.16 9.04 0.23
C PHE A 127 0.08 9.68 1.59
N TYR A 128 0.50 8.83 2.55
CA TYR A 128 1.34 9.23 3.66
C TYR A 128 2.79 8.80 3.37
N TYR A 129 3.75 9.64 3.70
CA TYR A 129 5.16 9.29 3.58
C TYR A 129 5.97 9.83 4.76
N ARG A 130 7.07 9.14 5.10
CA ARG A 130 8.03 9.58 6.12
C ARG A 130 9.12 10.43 5.48
N PRO A 131 9.19 11.75 5.79
CA PRO A 131 10.16 12.65 5.17
C PRO A 131 11.60 12.43 5.63
N ASP A 132 11.82 11.73 6.75
CA ASP A 132 13.15 11.33 7.21
C ASP A 132 13.77 10.22 6.32
N VAL A 133 12.94 9.41 5.64
CA VAL A 133 13.36 8.30 4.79
C VAL A 133 13.14 8.61 3.30
N PHE A 134 11.92 8.94 2.90
CA PHE A 134 11.61 9.31 1.51
C PHE A 134 11.74 10.82 1.33
N LYS A 135 12.72 11.24 0.51
CA LYS A 135 12.93 12.64 0.17
C LYS A 135 12.08 13.00 -1.04
N LEU A 136 10.89 13.56 -0.78
CA LEU A 136 9.95 13.97 -1.83
C LEU A 136 10.56 15.09 -2.67
N GLU A 137 10.57 14.92 -3.99
CA GLU A 137 11.01 15.90 -5.00
C GLU A 137 9.83 16.52 -5.75
N GLY A 138 8.73 15.77 -5.88
CA GLY A 138 7.52 16.28 -6.49
C GLY A 138 6.37 15.30 -6.45
N SER A 139 5.18 15.79 -6.82
CA SER A 139 3.96 15.00 -6.93
C SER A 139 3.01 15.63 -7.94
N ALA A 140 2.13 14.83 -8.54
CA ALA A 140 1.09 15.29 -9.45
C ALA A 140 -0.08 14.30 -9.52
N PRO A 141 -1.31 14.75 -9.79
CA PRO A 141 -2.39 13.89 -10.21
C PRO A 141 -2.27 13.57 -11.71
N ILE A 142 -2.68 12.37 -12.11
CA ILE A 142 -2.89 12.00 -13.52
C ILE A 142 -4.39 11.79 -13.70
N PRO A 143 -5.08 12.65 -14.46
CA PRO A 143 -6.51 12.56 -14.67
C PRO A 143 -6.92 11.25 -15.35
N PHE A 144 -8.01 10.65 -14.88
CA PHE A 144 -8.65 9.56 -15.61
C PHE A 144 -9.39 10.13 -16.81
N THR A 145 -9.03 9.70 -18.01
CA THR A 145 -9.68 10.09 -19.26
C THR A 145 -10.01 8.87 -20.11
N MET A 146 -11.19 8.87 -20.74
CA MET A 146 -11.63 7.79 -21.64
C MET A 146 -12.43 8.39 -22.79
N GLU A 147 -11.94 8.27 -24.04
CA GLU A 147 -12.58 8.87 -25.22
C GLU A 147 -14.01 8.41 -25.42
N SER A 148 -14.28 7.13 -25.22
CA SER A 148 -15.63 6.56 -25.34
C SER A 148 -16.61 7.02 -24.25
N LEU A 149 -16.12 7.63 -23.17
CA LEU A 149 -16.89 8.12 -22.03
C LEU A 149 -16.34 9.47 -21.54
N PRO A 150 -16.42 10.55 -22.33
CA PRO A 150 -15.74 11.81 -22.03
C PRO A 150 -16.26 12.52 -20.76
N ASN A 151 -17.48 12.19 -20.33
CA ASN A 151 -18.12 12.74 -19.13
C ASN A 151 -18.02 11.81 -17.91
N PHE A 152 -17.35 10.66 -18.03
CA PHE A 152 -17.18 9.77 -16.89
C PHE A 152 -16.21 10.39 -15.87
N ARG A 153 -16.66 10.48 -14.63
CA ARG A 153 -15.90 11.04 -13.53
C ARG A 153 -15.56 9.94 -12.53
N THR A 154 -14.31 9.88 -12.12
CA THR A 154 -13.77 8.93 -11.14
C THR A 154 -12.50 9.49 -10.54
N ARG A 155 -11.85 8.73 -9.68
CA ARG A 155 -10.59 9.11 -9.03
C ARG A 155 -9.45 9.22 -10.04
N ASP A 156 -8.65 10.25 -9.88
CA ASP A 156 -7.38 10.38 -10.57
C ASP A 156 -6.34 9.41 -9.98
N VAL A 157 -5.27 9.14 -10.71
CA VAL A 157 -4.08 8.48 -10.15
C VAL A 157 -3.23 9.55 -9.50
N VAL A 158 -2.90 9.40 -8.22
CA VAL A 158 -1.95 10.30 -7.55
C VAL A 158 -0.56 9.73 -7.65
N THR A 159 0.40 10.58 -8.02
CA THR A 159 1.81 10.22 -8.17
C THR A 159 2.69 11.05 -7.26
N MET A 160 3.79 10.46 -6.80
CA MET A 160 4.87 11.18 -6.14
C MET A 160 6.22 10.55 -6.48
N TRP A 161 7.26 11.37 -6.52
CA TRP A 161 8.62 10.92 -6.82
C TRP A 161 9.65 11.58 -5.92
N GLY A 162 10.80 10.94 -5.79
CA GLY A 162 11.88 11.34 -4.91
C GLY A 162 12.86 10.21 -4.68
N THR A 163 13.58 10.23 -3.56
CA THR A 163 14.62 9.25 -3.29
C THR A 163 14.45 8.54 -1.93
N ILE A 164 14.86 7.26 -1.88
CA ILE A 164 15.09 6.50 -0.65
C ILE A 164 16.56 6.04 -0.71
N ASP A 165 17.36 6.37 0.30
CA ASP A 165 18.80 6.08 0.36
C ASP A 165 19.57 6.51 -0.91
N GLY A 166 19.14 7.61 -1.53
CA GLY A 166 19.73 8.15 -2.77
C GLY A 166 19.28 7.45 -4.05
N GLU A 167 18.47 6.40 -4.00
CA GLU A 167 17.92 5.74 -5.17
C GLU A 167 16.58 6.35 -5.58
N PRO A 168 16.33 6.58 -6.89
CA PRO A 168 15.11 7.22 -7.36
C PRO A 168 13.91 6.28 -7.29
N PHE A 169 12.79 6.78 -6.76
CA PHE A 169 11.50 6.11 -6.68
C PHE A 169 10.39 6.94 -7.32
N TYR A 170 9.46 6.25 -7.95
CA TYR A 170 8.20 6.80 -8.45
C TYR A 170 7.04 5.96 -7.95
N PHE A 171 6.20 6.54 -7.10
CA PHE A 171 5.03 5.89 -6.52
C PHE A 171 3.76 6.35 -7.23
N MET A 172 2.84 5.42 -7.49
CA MET A 172 1.50 5.69 -7.97
C MET A 172 0.48 5.02 -7.06
N VAL A 173 -0.58 5.74 -6.68
CA VAL A 173 -1.75 5.18 -5.99
C VAL A 173 -3.00 5.43 -6.80
N ALA A 174 -3.86 4.43 -6.91
CA ALA A 174 -5.09 4.48 -7.67
C ALA A 174 -6.23 3.75 -6.97
N HIS A 175 -7.45 4.13 -7.29
CA HIS A 175 -8.65 3.37 -6.99
C HIS A 175 -9.46 3.26 -8.29
N TRP A 176 -9.32 2.14 -8.99
CA TRP A 176 -9.91 1.95 -10.31
C TRP A 176 -11.44 1.91 -10.25
N PRO A 177 -12.14 2.15 -11.39
CA PRO A 177 -13.57 2.06 -11.45
C PRO A 177 -14.11 0.72 -10.97
N SER A 178 -15.14 0.75 -10.13
CA SER A 178 -15.72 -0.46 -9.53
C SER A 178 -16.40 -1.36 -10.58
N ARG A 179 -16.74 -2.58 -10.14
CA ARG A 179 -17.50 -3.55 -10.95
C ARG A 179 -19.00 -3.23 -11.04
N LEU A 180 -19.40 -1.97 -10.84
CA LEU A 180 -20.80 -1.53 -10.94
C LEU A 180 -21.34 -1.80 -12.34
N GLY A 181 -22.50 -2.46 -12.40
CA GLY A 181 -23.10 -2.92 -13.66
C GLY A 181 -22.59 -4.30 -14.14
N GLY A 182 -21.68 -4.93 -13.37
CA GLY A 182 -21.10 -6.24 -13.67
C GLY A 182 -19.63 -6.17 -14.06
N LYS A 183 -18.91 -7.26 -13.79
CA LYS A 183 -17.46 -7.35 -14.00
C LYS A 183 -17.09 -7.06 -15.46
N GLU A 184 -17.72 -7.75 -16.38
CA GLU A 184 -17.43 -7.65 -17.83
C GLU A 184 -17.85 -6.28 -18.41
N ALA A 185 -19.04 -5.81 -18.07
CA ALA A 185 -19.55 -4.52 -18.57
C ALA A 185 -18.69 -3.32 -18.11
N SER A 186 -18.07 -3.41 -16.95
CA SER A 186 -17.21 -2.36 -16.39
C SER A 186 -15.72 -2.55 -16.70
N ALA A 187 -15.30 -3.70 -17.23
CA ALA A 187 -13.91 -4.03 -17.51
C ALA A 187 -13.16 -3.00 -18.36
N PRO A 188 -13.75 -2.41 -19.46
CA PRO A 188 -13.05 -1.40 -20.24
C PRO A 188 -12.58 -0.17 -19.45
N LYS A 189 -13.31 0.19 -18.39
CA LYS A 189 -12.92 1.32 -17.52
C LYS A 189 -11.68 0.98 -16.69
N ARG A 190 -11.58 -0.25 -16.20
CA ARG A 190 -10.40 -0.72 -15.43
C ARG A 190 -9.21 -0.98 -16.34
N GLU A 191 -9.44 -1.52 -17.53
CA GLU A 191 -8.40 -1.63 -18.56
C GLU A 191 -7.82 -0.24 -18.89
N ARG A 192 -8.70 0.79 -19.04
CA ARG A 192 -8.23 2.16 -19.27
C ARG A 192 -7.42 2.71 -18.10
N ALA A 193 -7.80 2.45 -16.85
CA ALA A 193 -7.03 2.85 -15.68
C ALA A 193 -5.64 2.17 -15.66
N ALA A 194 -5.59 0.89 -16.04
CA ALA A 194 -4.34 0.14 -16.19
C ALA A 194 -3.43 0.73 -17.28
N GLU A 195 -3.98 1.11 -18.44
CA GLU A 195 -3.23 1.79 -19.52
C GLU A 195 -2.62 3.10 -19.06
N ILE A 196 -3.39 3.93 -18.33
CA ILE A 196 -2.90 5.21 -17.79
C ILE A 196 -1.71 4.98 -16.86
N MET A 197 -1.81 4.04 -15.92
CA MET A 197 -0.72 3.74 -15.00
C MET A 197 0.49 3.12 -15.72
N ARG A 198 0.26 2.21 -16.67
CA ARG A 198 1.31 1.60 -17.47
C ARG A 198 2.07 2.65 -18.27
N HIS A 199 1.36 3.53 -18.97
CA HIS A 199 1.97 4.59 -19.77
C HIS A 199 2.81 5.54 -18.91
N ALA A 200 2.32 5.94 -17.74
CA ALA A 200 3.08 6.77 -16.81
C ALA A 200 4.37 6.09 -16.33
N ALA A 201 4.27 4.81 -15.96
CA ALA A 201 5.42 4.02 -15.53
C ALA A 201 6.47 3.86 -16.64
N ASP A 202 6.04 3.49 -17.84
CA ASP A 202 6.94 3.34 -19.01
C ASP A 202 7.62 4.65 -19.36
N SER A 203 6.90 5.79 -19.28
CA SER A 203 7.46 7.12 -19.54
C SER A 203 8.57 7.48 -18.55
N VAL A 204 8.36 7.20 -17.26
CA VAL A 204 9.36 7.45 -16.22
C VAL A 204 10.59 6.57 -16.41
N LEU A 205 10.43 5.29 -16.71
CA LEU A 205 11.53 4.36 -16.95
C LEU A 205 12.29 4.68 -18.24
N ALA A 206 11.63 5.23 -19.26
CA ALA A 206 12.29 5.69 -20.48
C ALA A 206 13.20 6.90 -20.22
N ILE A 207 12.83 7.79 -19.28
CA ILE A 207 13.64 8.95 -18.89
C ILE A 207 14.81 8.51 -17.99
N ASN A 208 14.54 7.68 -17.00
CA ASN A 208 15.55 7.16 -16.07
C ASN A 208 15.31 5.69 -15.74
N PRO A 209 15.98 4.76 -16.41
CA PRO A 209 15.83 3.32 -16.18
C PRO A 209 16.20 2.85 -14.76
N ALA A 210 16.92 3.68 -13.98
CA ALA A 210 17.26 3.38 -12.60
C ALA A 210 16.09 3.64 -11.63
N THR A 211 15.04 4.36 -12.06
CA THR A 211 13.89 4.68 -11.23
C THR A 211 13.14 3.40 -10.83
N LYS A 212 12.89 3.24 -9.55
CA LYS A 212 12.09 2.15 -9.01
C LYS A 212 10.62 2.56 -8.99
N VAL A 213 9.80 1.91 -9.81
CA VAL A 213 8.37 2.22 -9.91
C VAL A 213 7.57 1.30 -9.00
N VAL A 214 6.64 1.89 -8.24
CA VAL A 214 5.70 1.19 -7.36
C VAL A 214 4.28 1.68 -7.68
N MET A 215 3.45 0.81 -8.20
CA MET A 215 2.04 1.06 -8.53
C MET A 215 1.18 0.33 -7.50
N MET A 216 0.36 1.05 -6.75
CA MET A 216 -0.49 0.44 -5.72
C MET A 216 -1.93 0.93 -5.80
N GLY A 217 -2.85 0.15 -5.26
CA GLY A 217 -4.24 0.58 -5.20
C GLY A 217 -5.24 -0.54 -4.99
N ASP A 218 -6.49 -0.12 -4.83
CA ASP A 218 -7.65 -0.95 -5.06
C ASP A 218 -7.97 -0.93 -6.56
N PHE A 219 -7.57 -1.98 -7.25
CA PHE A 219 -7.74 -2.06 -8.71
C PHE A 219 -9.12 -2.57 -9.11
N ASN A 220 -9.98 -2.91 -8.15
CA ASN A 220 -11.33 -3.44 -8.39
C ASN A 220 -11.36 -4.64 -9.36
N ASP A 221 -10.18 -5.22 -9.64
CA ASP A 221 -9.96 -6.47 -10.37
C ASP A 221 -9.02 -7.36 -9.59
N ASP A 222 -9.21 -8.65 -9.73
CA ASP A 222 -8.33 -9.64 -9.12
C ASP A 222 -6.93 -9.60 -9.75
N ALA A 223 -5.90 -9.88 -8.96
CA ALA A 223 -4.52 -9.87 -9.41
C ALA A 223 -4.23 -10.70 -10.68
N THR A 224 -5.14 -11.59 -11.06
CA THR A 224 -5.06 -12.42 -12.26
C THR A 224 -5.94 -11.93 -13.42
N ASP A 225 -6.70 -10.85 -13.25
CA ASP A 225 -7.56 -10.32 -14.29
C ASP A 225 -6.76 -9.66 -15.43
N LYS A 226 -7.37 -9.59 -16.61
CA LYS A 226 -6.74 -9.09 -17.85
C LYS A 226 -6.19 -7.67 -17.71
N SER A 227 -6.91 -6.79 -17.02
CA SER A 227 -6.46 -5.42 -16.76
C SER A 227 -5.08 -5.36 -16.09
N ILE A 228 -4.75 -6.34 -15.24
CA ILE A 228 -3.48 -6.43 -14.51
C ILE A 228 -2.44 -7.25 -15.28
N THR A 229 -2.82 -8.45 -15.77
CA THR A 229 -1.84 -9.36 -16.37
C THR A 229 -1.49 -9.03 -17.82
N GLU A 230 -2.43 -8.46 -18.60
CA GLU A 230 -2.22 -8.13 -20.00
C GLU A 230 -2.04 -6.62 -20.22
N VAL A 231 -2.97 -5.79 -19.71
CA VAL A 231 -2.97 -4.35 -19.97
C VAL A 231 -1.88 -3.64 -19.16
N LEU A 232 -1.88 -3.80 -17.83
CA LEU A 232 -0.77 -3.34 -16.98
C LEU A 232 0.51 -4.14 -17.26
N GLY A 233 0.38 -5.39 -17.72
CA GLY A 233 1.48 -6.26 -18.09
C GLY A 233 2.27 -6.79 -16.90
N ALA A 234 1.59 -7.05 -15.78
CA ALA A 234 2.24 -7.52 -14.56
C ALA A 234 2.42 -9.05 -14.55
N GLU A 235 3.66 -9.51 -14.40
CA GLU A 235 4.04 -10.92 -14.30
C GLU A 235 3.99 -11.39 -12.83
N GLY A 236 3.42 -12.57 -12.59
CA GLY A 236 3.36 -13.20 -11.26
C GLY A 236 4.60 -14.04 -10.91
N ASN A 237 5.41 -14.39 -11.89
CA ASN A 237 6.60 -15.21 -11.68
C ASN A 237 7.87 -14.37 -11.90
N ILE A 238 8.53 -14.01 -10.82
CA ILE A 238 9.74 -13.16 -10.84
C ILE A 238 10.86 -13.73 -11.76
N ARG A 239 10.91 -15.07 -11.96
CA ARG A 239 11.91 -15.72 -12.85
C ARG A 239 11.60 -15.55 -14.33
N LYS A 240 10.38 -15.16 -14.69
CA LYS A 240 9.94 -14.90 -16.07
C LYS A 240 9.93 -13.43 -16.41
N LEU A 241 10.20 -12.59 -15.42
CA LEU A 241 10.16 -11.14 -15.57
C LEU A 241 11.23 -10.69 -16.57
N GLN A 242 10.80 -9.94 -17.57
CA GLN A 242 11.68 -9.39 -18.60
C GLN A 242 12.21 -8.02 -18.17
N PRO A 243 13.39 -7.59 -18.66
CA PRO A 243 13.89 -6.24 -18.44
C PRO A 243 12.84 -5.18 -18.81
N GLY A 244 12.63 -4.20 -17.91
CA GLY A 244 11.60 -3.18 -18.06
C GLY A 244 10.16 -3.64 -17.81
N GLY A 245 9.95 -4.89 -17.37
CA GLY A 245 8.65 -5.44 -17.01
C GLY A 245 8.20 -5.04 -15.61
N TYR A 246 7.01 -5.52 -15.24
CA TYR A 246 6.40 -5.29 -13.94
C TYR A 246 6.07 -6.60 -13.25
N TYR A 247 6.29 -6.65 -11.94
CA TYR A 247 6.05 -7.82 -11.10
C TYR A 247 4.91 -7.55 -10.11
N ASN A 248 3.92 -8.45 -10.09
CA ASN A 248 2.86 -8.43 -9.07
C ASN A 248 3.04 -9.59 -8.09
N PRO A 249 3.50 -9.35 -6.85
CA PRO A 249 3.73 -10.39 -5.85
C PRO A 249 2.44 -11.01 -5.29
N PHE A 250 1.26 -10.48 -5.64
CA PHE A 250 -0.04 -10.93 -5.13
C PHE A 250 -0.71 -11.98 -6.03
N ILE A 251 -0.29 -12.16 -7.27
CA ILE A 251 -0.86 -13.15 -8.21
C ILE A 251 -0.81 -14.58 -7.62
N ASP A 252 0.32 -14.99 -7.08
CA ASP A 252 0.46 -16.33 -6.50
C ASP A 252 -0.28 -16.49 -5.16
N MET A 253 -0.51 -15.39 -4.45
CA MET A 253 -1.33 -15.39 -3.23
C MET A 253 -2.80 -15.66 -3.57
N LEU A 254 -3.34 -14.96 -4.59
CA LEU A 254 -4.71 -15.18 -5.06
C LEU A 254 -4.90 -16.62 -5.57
N LYS A 255 -3.97 -17.15 -6.36
CA LYS A 255 -4.00 -18.56 -6.81
C LYS A 255 -4.00 -19.56 -5.65
N ALA A 256 -3.47 -19.18 -4.50
CA ALA A 256 -3.52 -19.97 -3.26
C ALA A 256 -4.79 -19.70 -2.40
N GLY A 257 -5.78 -18.96 -2.91
CA GLY A 257 -7.01 -18.65 -2.21
C GLY A 257 -6.88 -17.55 -1.15
N ILE A 258 -5.81 -16.75 -1.19
CA ILE A 258 -5.55 -15.66 -0.25
C ILE A 258 -6.00 -14.35 -0.89
N GLY A 259 -6.92 -13.64 -0.25
CA GLY A 259 -7.45 -12.37 -0.74
C GLY A 259 -7.42 -11.27 0.32
N SER A 260 -7.67 -10.04 -0.10
CA SER A 260 -7.74 -8.84 0.73
C SER A 260 -9.17 -8.44 1.10
N LEU A 261 -10.16 -8.91 0.36
CA LEU A 261 -11.59 -8.68 0.66
C LEU A 261 -12.40 -9.95 0.40
N ALA A 262 -13.58 -10.03 1.00
CA ALA A 262 -14.50 -11.15 0.82
C ALA A 262 -15.84 -10.67 0.27
N TYR A 263 -16.32 -11.31 -0.79
CA TYR A 263 -17.60 -11.04 -1.42
C TYR A 263 -18.26 -12.34 -1.89
N ARG A 264 -19.52 -12.58 -1.50
CA ARG A 264 -20.28 -13.81 -1.85
C ARG A 264 -19.51 -15.10 -1.57
N ASP A 265 -18.93 -15.18 -0.36
CA ASP A 265 -18.12 -16.30 0.13
C ASP A 265 -16.86 -16.61 -0.68
N GLN A 266 -16.39 -15.66 -1.49
CA GLN A 266 -15.15 -15.74 -2.21
C GLN A 266 -14.18 -14.66 -1.75
N TRP A 267 -12.90 -15.01 -1.63
CA TRP A 267 -11.82 -14.07 -1.39
C TRP A 267 -11.31 -13.53 -2.72
N ASN A 268 -11.39 -12.21 -2.87
CA ASN A 268 -10.82 -11.46 -3.99
C ASN A 268 -9.55 -10.73 -3.55
N LEU A 269 -8.69 -10.40 -4.49
CA LEU A 269 -7.44 -9.68 -4.24
C LEU A 269 -7.38 -8.45 -5.15
N PHE A 270 -8.16 -7.41 -4.79
CA PHE A 270 -8.22 -6.14 -5.53
C PHE A 270 -7.13 -5.16 -5.12
N ASP A 271 -6.64 -5.31 -3.89
CA ASP A 271 -5.59 -4.48 -3.33
C ASP A 271 -4.23 -5.04 -3.76
N ASN A 272 -3.52 -4.30 -4.61
CA ASN A 272 -2.28 -4.75 -5.22
C ASN A 272 -1.16 -3.72 -5.03
N ILE A 273 0.08 -4.20 -5.02
CA ILE A 273 1.30 -3.40 -5.15
C ILE A 273 2.16 -4.07 -6.22
N VAL A 274 2.22 -3.44 -7.39
CA VAL A 274 2.99 -3.89 -8.55
C VAL A 274 4.28 -3.09 -8.62
N VAL A 275 5.40 -3.73 -8.89
CA VAL A 275 6.71 -3.08 -8.90
C VAL A 275 7.45 -3.29 -10.21
N SER A 276 8.32 -2.34 -10.58
CA SER A 276 9.20 -2.48 -11.74
C SER A 276 10.23 -3.60 -11.56
N GLU A 277 10.72 -4.13 -12.66
CA GLU A 277 11.68 -5.23 -12.69
C GLU A 277 12.95 -4.92 -11.89
N ASN A 278 13.51 -3.73 -12.03
CA ASN A 278 14.72 -3.30 -11.32
C ASN A 278 14.52 -3.23 -9.77
N LEU A 279 13.29 -3.00 -9.28
CA LEU A 279 12.96 -3.12 -7.86
C LEU A 279 12.71 -4.59 -7.46
N ALA A 280 12.10 -5.38 -8.33
CA ALA A 280 11.82 -6.79 -8.04
C ALA A 280 13.09 -7.64 -7.97
N THR A 281 14.04 -7.43 -8.89
CA THR A 281 15.23 -8.27 -9.04
C THR A 281 16.51 -7.63 -8.51
N GLY A 282 16.63 -6.33 -8.54
CA GLY A 282 17.69 -5.46 -8.01
C GLY A 282 19.14 -6.01 -7.99
N SER A 283 20.14 -5.19 -8.24
CA SER A 283 21.56 -5.57 -8.09
C SER A 283 21.99 -5.60 -6.62
N THR A 284 23.13 -6.24 -6.34
CA THR A 284 23.77 -6.20 -5.00
C THR A 284 24.08 -4.75 -4.62
N GLY A 285 23.76 -4.36 -3.39
CA GLY A 285 23.95 -2.99 -2.89
C GLY A 285 22.89 -1.99 -3.32
N SER A 286 21.80 -2.46 -3.96
CA SER A 286 20.64 -1.65 -4.33
C SER A 286 19.40 -2.11 -3.55
N LEU A 287 18.49 -1.16 -3.29
CA LEU A 287 17.19 -1.47 -2.71
C LEU A 287 16.37 -2.35 -3.64
N LYS A 288 15.85 -3.44 -3.09
CA LYS A 288 15.02 -4.39 -3.84
C LYS A 288 13.92 -4.99 -2.98
N LEU A 289 13.01 -5.67 -3.64
CA LEU A 289 11.92 -6.40 -3.02
C LEU A 289 12.46 -7.53 -2.14
N GLU A 290 12.02 -7.57 -0.87
CA GLU A 290 12.38 -8.61 0.09
C GLU A 290 11.17 -9.42 0.54
N ARG A 291 11.41 -10.67 0.94
CA ARG A 291 10.39 -11.48 1.60
C ARG A 291 10.42 -11.23 3.10
N ALA A 292 9.24 -11.28 3.72
CA ALA A 292 9.18 -11.39 5.16
C ALA A 292 9.95 -12.63 5.65
N PRO A 293 10.48 -12.63 6.88
CA PRO A 293 11.12 -13.83 7.45
C PRO A 293 10.16 -15.01 7.43
N LYS A 294 10.62 -16.14 6.89
CA LYS A 294 9.78 -17.34 6.66
C LYS A 294 8.59 -17.11 5.73
N GLY A 295 8.46 -15.93 5.10
CA GLY A 295 7.42 -15.62 4.13
C GLY A 295 7.58 -16.41 2.84
N LYS A 296 6.48 -17.00 2.35
CA LYS A 296 6.44 -17.69 1.06
C LYS A 296 6.42 -16.71 -0.10
N TYR A 297 5.76 -15.55 0.09
CA TYR A 297 5.49 -14.55 -0.94
C TYR A 297 6.28 -13.27 -0.67
N TYR A 298 6.48 -12.45 -1.69
CA TYR A 298 7.01 -11.08 -1.54
C TYR A 298 5.90 -10.10 -1.13
N GLY A 299 4.66 -10.34 -1.57
CA GLY A 299 3.49 -9.64 -1.06
C GLY A 299 3.08 -10.15 0.31
N ASN A 300 2.44 -9.29 1.09
CA ASN A 300 1.92 -9.59 2.41
C ASN A 300 0.54 -8.98 2.57
N ILE A 301 -0.35 -9.66 3.30
CA ILE A 301 -1.66 -9.14 3.72
C ILE A 301 -1.69 -9.13 5.24
N PHE A 302 -2.01 -8.00 5.85
CA PHE A 302 -2.12 -7.90 7.30
C PHE A 302 -3.47 -8.48 7.77
N ARG A 303 -3.41 -9.56 8.56
CA ARG A 303 -4.58 -10.37 8.95
C ARG A 303 -4.65 -10.56 10.47
N ALA A 304 -4.71 -9.48 11.23
CA ALA A 304 -4.90 -9.57 12.67
C ALA A 304 -6.33 -10.07 12.99
N PRO A 305 -6.52 -10.91 14.02
CA PRO A 305 -7.83 -11.49 14.36
C PRO A 305 -8.95 -10.46 14.54
N TYR A 306 -8.64 -9.28 15.06
CA TYR A 306 -9.63 -8.22 15.28
C TYR A 306 -10.15 -7.56 13.98
N LEU A 307 -9.49 -7.80 12.84
CA LEU A 307 -9.94 -7.30 11.54
C LEU A 307 -11.10 -8.11 10.95
N PHE A 308 -11.49 -9.19 11.58
CA PHE A 308 -12.50 -10.10 11.06
C PHE A 308 -13.77 -10.09 11.91
N GLN A 309 -14.90 -10.23 11.22
CA GLN A 309 -16.20 -10.49 11.84
C GLN A 309 -16.14 -11.81 12.60
N GLN A 310 -16.43 -11.77 13.90
CA GLN A 310 -16.33 -12.96 14.77
C GLN A 310 -17.59 -13.82 14.77
N GLU A 311 -18.75 -13.21 14.48
CA GLU A 311 -20.06 -13.86 14.59
C GLU A 311 -20.98 -13.44 13.44
N GLY A 312 -22.14 -14.11 13.33
CA GLY A 312 -23.19 -13.79 12.37
C GLY A 312 -22.92 -14.28 10.95
N GLN A 313 -23.72 -13.80 10.02
CA GLN A 313 -23.71 -14.20 8.59
C GLN A 313 -22.37 -13.97 7.90
N TYR A 314 -21.65 -12.91 8.28
CA TYR A 314 -20.37 -12.52 7.68
C TYR A 314 -19.17 -12.94 8.52
N LYS A 315 -19.31 -13.96 9.38
CA LYS A 315 -18.20 -14.49 10.17
C LYS A 315 -17.02 -14.85 9.27
N GLY A 316 -15.83 -14.33 9.62
CA GLY A 316 -14.60 -14.55 8.85
C GLY A 316 -14.36 -13.53 7.72
N TYR A 317 -15.31 -12.65 7.42
CA TYR A 317 -15.11 -11.51 6.51
C TYR A 317 -14.39 -10.38 7.24
N PRO A 318 -13.74 -9.44 6.51
CA PRO A 318 -13.24 -8.23 7.12
C PRO A 318 -14.36 -7.50 7.88
N LEU A 319 -14.04 -7.02 9.09
CA LEU A 319 -14.98 -6.28 9.93
C LEU A 319 -15.08 -4.84 9.44
N ARG A 320 -16.08 -4.60 8.61
CA ARG A 320 -16.34 -3.30 7.96
C ARG A 320 -16.99 -2.29 8.90
N THR A 321 -17.00 -1.04 8.48
CA THR A 321 -17.58 0.06 9.26
C THR A 321 -19.11 -0.01 9.35
N PHE A 322 -19.77 -0.38 8.24
CA PHE A 322 -21.22 -0.49 8.14
C PHE A 322 -21.67 -1.76 7.40
N VAL A 323 -22.81 -2.29 7.78
CA VAL A 323 -23.61 -3.21 6.95
C VAL A 323 -24.93 -2.52 6.68
N GLY A 324 -25.16 -2.09 5.42
CA GLY A 324 -26.23 -1.14 5.12
C GLY A 324 -26.05 0.14 5.92
N ASN A 325 -27.06 0.54 6.70
CA ASN A 325 -26.99 1.71 7.60
C ASN A 325 -26.61 1.34 9.05
N ASN A 326 -26.38 0.05 9.33
CA ASN A 326 -26.06 -0.40 10.68
C ASN A 326 -24.55 -0.28 10.93
N PHE A 327 -24.17 0.55 11.90
CA PHE A 327 -22.79 0.74 12.33
C PHE A 327 -22.25 -0.52 13.01
N GLN A 328 -21.17 -1.08 12.46
CA GLN A 328 -20.47 -2.23 13.01
C GLN A 328 -19.26 -1.82 13.86
N GLY A 329 -18.77 -0.58 13.65
CA GLY A 329 -17.60 -0.07 14.36
C GLY A 329 -16.30 -0.78 13.99
N GLY A 330 -16.26 -1.31 12.76
CA GLY A 330 -15.12 -2.05 12.21
C GLY A 330 -14.01 -1.16 11.66
N TYR A 331 -13.17 -1.77 10.84
CA TYR A 331 -11.92 -1.17 10.33
C TYR A 331 -12.04 -0.80 8.86
N SER A 332 -12.23 -1.79 8.01
CA SER A 332 -12.49 -1.67 6.57
C SER A 332 -13.03 -3.01 6.06
N ASP A 333 -13.72 -3.01 4.93
CA ASP A 333 -14.06 -4.23 4.18
C ASP A 333 -12.89 -4.78 3.36
N HIS A 334 -11.75 -4.09 3.38
CA HIS A 334 -10.48 -4.52 2.82
C HIS A 334 -9.46 -4.79 3.93
N LEU A 335 -8.50 -5.69 3.66
CA LEU A 335 -7.33 -5.92 4.49
C LEU A 335 -6.12 -5.18 3.89
N PRO A 336 -5.27 -4.55 4.71
CA PRO A 336 -4.08 -3.88 4.19
C PRO A 336 -3.12 -4.85 3.53
N VAL A 337 -2.53 -4.42 2.41
CA VAL A 337 -1.47 -5.14 1.71
C VAL A 337 -0.14 -4.39 1.83
N PHE A 338 0.98 -5.10 1.84
CA PHE A 338 2.28 -4.46 1.94
C PHE A 338 3.41 -5.31 1.37
N ILE A 339 4.51 -4.64 1.05
CA ILE A 339 5.77 -5.23 0.63
C ILE A 339 6.91 -4.72 1.50
N TYR A 340 8.01 -5.47 1.49
CA TYR A 340 9.29 -5.04 2.06
C TYR A 340 10.27 -4.67 0.97
N ILE A 341 11.01 -3.59 1.19
CA ILE A 341 12.10 -3.12 0.34
C ILE A 341 13.35 -2.99 1.20
N GLY A 342 14.45 -3.59 0.79
CA GLY A 342 15.70 -3.54 1.54
C GLY A 342 16.91 -3.80 0.65
N GLU A 343 18.11 -3.60 1.19
CA GLU A 343 19.32 -4.08 0.53
C GLU A 343 19.34 -5.61 0.51
N CYS A 344 19.85 -6.19 -0.55
CA CYS A 344 19.93 -7.63 -0.81
C CYS A 344 20.31 -8.43 0.45
N GLN A 345 19.38 -9.26 0.95
CA GLN A 345 19.48 -10.02 2.18
C GLN A 345 19.94 -9.13 3.33
N SER A 346 19.04 -8.22 3.78
CA SER A 346 19.36 -7.41 4.93
C SER A 346 19.78 -8.35 6.05
N GLN A 347 20.99 -8.17 6.58
CA GLN A 347 21.52 -8.96 7.71
C GLN A 347 20.59 -8.89 8.93
N TYR A 348 19.61 -7.98 8.90
CA TYR A 348 18.53 -7.83 9.86
C TYR A 348 17.69 -9.10 10.00
N TRP A 349 17.24 -9.69 8.90
CA TRP A 349 16.45 -10.91 8.91
C TRP A 349 17.29 -12.14 9.30
N LEU A 350 18.57 -12.18 8.92
CA LEU A 350 19.50 -13.21 9.36
C LEU A 350 19.68 -13.18 10.89
N ARG A 351 19.83 -12.00 11.50
CA ARG A 351 19.97 -11.83 12.94
C ARG A 351 18.70 -12.18 13.73
N LEU A 352 17.52 -11.81 13.25
CA LEU A 352 16.25 -12.19 13.88
C LEU A 352 16.07 -13.72 13.89
N ASN A 353 16.45 -14.40 12.81
CA ASN A 353 16.39 -15.87 12.75
C ASN A 353 17.40 -16.56 13.69
N ILE A 354 18.55 -15.96 13.92
CA ILE A 354 19.57 -16.47 14.87
C ILE A 354 19.10 -16.27 16.32
N SER A 355 18.55 -15.08 16.65
CA SER A 355 18.06 -14.80 18.01
C SER A 355 16.86 -15.66 18.40
N HIS A 356 15.99 -16.02 17.46
CA HIS A 356 14.88 -16.95 17.71
C HIS A 356 15.34 -18.40 17.91
N ARG A 357 16.43 -18.83 17.26
CA ARG A 357 17.00 -20.17 17.48
C ARG A 357 17.72 -20.28 18.85
N ALA A 358 18.30 -19.18 19.33
CA ALA A 358 18.97 -19.16 20.63
C ALA A 358 17.99 -19.10 21.82
N GLN A 359 16.72 -18.77 21.60
CA GLN A 359 15.67 -18.77 22.64
C GLN A 359 14.84 -20.06 22.68
N THR A 360 15.06 -20.97 21.74
CA THR A 360 14.32 -22.26 21.64
C THR A 360 15.23 -23.48 21.88
N THR A 361 16.48 -23.29 22.26
CA THR A 361 17.40 -24.29 22.82
C THR A 361 17.69 -23.98 24.27
#